data_b51e0424f63b32693f8ebb28c642c14a
#
_entry.id   b51e0424f63b32693f8ebb28c642c14a
#
_cell.length_a   1.000
_cell.length_b   1.000
_cell.length_c   1.000
_cell.angle_alpha   90.00
_cell.angle_beta   90.00
_cell.angle_gamma   90.00
#
_symmetry.space_group_name_H-M   'P 1'
#
loop_
_entity.id
_entity.type
_entity.pdbx_description
1 polymer ?
#
loop_
_entity_poly.entity_id
_entity_poly.type
_entity_poly.pdbx_seq_one_letter_code
_entity_poly.pdbx_strand_id
1 'polypeptide(L)'
;MTGRIVILNGAPRSGKSSIARAMQDNLPGHWINLGVDAQNAMLPQALLPGIGLRPGGERPDLEAFVPGLFSALYDAIAAHARQGFDVVADLGHHDSYSQPLGILPACARHMAGLDVLFVGVRCPVETIMARRNADPRGYVAGPGVPEPVRRWQEAVHVPGIYDLELDTAVLSPQACATAIAQALAHPPQPRAFARLARL
;
A
#
# COMPACT_ATOMS: atom_id res chain seq x y z
N MET A 1 22.70 -4.33 -10.81
CA MET A 1 21.93 -5.01 -9.73
C MET A 1 20.52 -4.45 -9.74
N THR A 2 19.50 -5.28 -9.55
CA THR A 2 18.12 -4.84 -9.46
C THR A 2 17.92 -4.08 -8.13
N GLY A 3 17.16 -2.98 -8.14
CA GLY A 3 16.79 -2.24 -6.94
C GLY A 3 15.85 -3.04 -6.03
N ARG A 4 15.79 -2.67 -4.78
CA ARG A 4 14.90 -3.27 -3.76
C ARG A 4 13.48 -2.74 -3.93
N ILE A 5 12.48 -3.55 -3.62
CA ILE A 5 11.08 -3.17 -3.71
C ILE A 5 10.40 -3.40 -2.36
N VAL A 6 9.75 -2.36 -1.83
CA VAL A 6 8.95 -2.42 -0.62
C VAL A 6 7.53 -1.94 -0.95
N ILE A 7 6.55 -2.81 -0.72
CA ILE A 7 5.12 -2.45 -0.84
C ILE A 7 4.54 -2.32 0.57
N LEU A 8 4.10 -1.12 0.93
CA LEU A 8 3.42 -0.81 2.19
C LEU A 8 1.91 -0.92 1.97
N ASN A 9 1.24 -1.83 2.66
CA ASN A 9 -0.21 -2.02 2.55
C ASN A 9 -0.90 -1.67 3.86
N GLY A 10 -1.93 -0.84 3.82
CA GLY A 10 -2.68 -0.44 5.01
C GLY A 10 -3.77 0.60 4.70
N ALA A 11 -4.66 0.81 5.66
CA ALA A 11 -5.75 1.77 5.53
C ALA A 11 -5.26 3.22 5.33
N PRO A 12 -6.07 4.11 4.76
CA PRO A 12 -5.80 5.54 4.80
C PRO A 12 -5.52 6.03 6.23
N ARG A 13 -4.55 6.94 6.39
CA ARG A 13 -4.09 7.45 7.70
C ARG A 13 -3.38 6.43 8.60
N SER A 14 -3.09 5.22 8.13
CA SER A 14 -2.28 4.26 8.89
C SER A 14 -0.79 4.65 9.03
N GLY A 15 -0.31 5.68 8.34
CA GLY A 15 1.08 6.16 8.46
C GLY A 15 2.03 5.69 7.36
N LYS A 16 1.55 5.02 6.31
CA LYS A 16 2.37 4.53 5.19
C LYS A 16 3.26 5.59 4.54
N SER A 17 2.69 6.75 4.20
CA SER A 17 3.44 7.84 3.53
C SER A 17 4.52 8.42 4.45
N SER A 18 4.29 8.44 5.78
CA SER A 18 5.32 8.83 6.75
C SER A 18 6.46 7.81 6.81
N ILE A 19 6.14 6.51 6.71
CA ILE A 19 7.15 5.44 6.62
C ILE A 19 7.93 5.58 5.32
N ALA A 20 7.25 5.75 4.18
CA ALA A 20 7.91 5.94 2.88
C ALA A 20 8.89 7.12 2.90
N ARG A 21 8.47 8.26 3.49
CA ARG A 21 9.34 9.41 3.69
C ARG A 21 10.54 9.09 4.59
N ALA A 22 10.31 8.42 5.71
CA ALA A 22 11.39 8.03 6.62
C ALA A 22 12.39 7.08 5.94
N MET A 23 11.94 6.19 5.06
CA MET A 23 12.82 5.35 4.24
C MET A 23 13.66 6.19 3.28
N GLN A 24 13.05 7.15 2.56
CA GLN A 24 13.75 8.04 1.64
C GLN A 24 14.82 8.87 2.34
N ASP A 25 14.53 9.34 3.55
CA ASP A 25 15.40 10.24 4.31
C ASP A 25 16.55 9.50 5.04
N ASN A 26 16.34 8.21 5.42
CA ASN A 26 17.26 7.55 6.36
C ASN A 26 17.88 6.24 5.82
N LEU A 27 17.32 5.61 4.79
CA LEU A 27 17.90 4.37 4.27
C LEU A 27 18.87 4.64 3.12
N PRO A 28 19.97 3.86 3.02
CA PRO A 28 20.89 3.98 1.90
C PRO A 28 20.22 3.57 0.59
N GLY A 29 20.55 4.27 -0.49
CA GLY A 29 20.03 4.04 -1.84
C GLY A 29 19.15 5.20 -2.33
N HIS A 30 18.57 5.04 -3.52
CA HIS A 30 17.70 6.04 -4.15
C HIS A 30 16.27 5.50 -4.19
N TRP A 31 15.50 5.81 -3.14
CA TRP A 31 14.14 5.33 -2.97
C TRP A 31 13.14 6.20 -3.73
N ILE A 32 12.54 5.63 -4.78
CA ILE A 32 11.43 6.24 -5.53
C ILE A 32 10.12 5.89 -4.81
N ASN A 33 9.29 6.88 -4.50
CA ASN A 33 7.95 6.63 -3.97
C ASN A 33 6.92 6.58 -5.11
N LEU A 34 6.34 5.41 -5.33
CA LEU A 34 5.29 5.13 -6.33
C LEU A 34 4.02 4.64 -5.63
N GLY A 35 3.39 5.49 -4.82
CA GLY A 35 2.16 5.15 -4.08
C GLY A 35 0.89 5.61 -4.77
N VAL A 36 -0.24 5.48 -4.05
CA VAL A 36 -1.58 5.88 -4.53
C VAL A 36 -1.62 7.34 -4.95
N ASP A 37 -1.01 8.24 -4.19
CA ASP A 37 -1.07 9.68 -4.48
C ASP A 37 -0.30 10.02 -5.75
N ALA A 38 0.86 9.40 -5.98
CA ALA A 38 1.64 9.58 -7.21
C ALA A 38 0.86 9.06 -8.43
N GLN A 39 0.26 7.87 -8.31
CA GLN A 39 -0.57 7.30 -9.38
C GLN A 39 -1.78 8.19 -9.67
N ASN A 40 -2.50 8.64 -8.66
CA ASN A 40 -3.69 9.45 -8.83
C ASN A 40 -3.39 10.84 -9.42
N ALA A 41 -2.21 11.41 -9.13
CA ALA A 41 -1.78 12.70 -9.71
C ALA A 41 -1.64 12.66 -11.24
N MET A 42 -1.44 11.48 -11.83
CA MET A 42 -1.36 11.30 -13.29
C MET A 42 -2.72 11.07 -13.94
N LEU A 43 -3.78 10.83 -13.17
CA LEU A 43 -5.08 10.44 -13.72
C LEU A 43 -5.95 11.65 -14.04
N PRO A 44 -6.76 11.57 -15.12
CA PRO A 44 -7.80 12.54 -15.36
C PRO A 44 -8.88 12.46 -14.28
N GLN A 45 -9.54 13.59 -14.01
CA GLN A 45 -10.59 13.69 -12.97
C GLN A 45 -11.67 12.60 -13.09
N ALA A 46 -11.99 12.18 -14.32
CA ALA A 46 -13.01 11.15 -14.57
C ALA A 46 -12.65 9.77 -14.02
N LEU A 47 -11.37 9.47 -13.82
CA LEU A 47 -10.91 8.17 -13.29
C LEU A 47 -10.58 8.23 -11.78
N LEU A 48 -10.67 9.39 -11.16
CA LEU A 48 -10.40 9.49 -9.72
C LEU A 48 -11.56 8.88 -8.89
N PRO A 49 -11.22 8.19 -7.81
CA PRO A 49 -9.93 8.10 -7.12
C PRO A 49 -8.99 6.95 -7.60
N GLY A 50 -9.16 6.43 -8.81
CA GLY A 50 -8.26 5.43 -9.39
C GLY A 50 -8.08 4.18 -8.52
N ILE A 51 -6.83 3.83 -8.23
CA ILE A 51 -6.50 2.71 -7.32
C ILE A 51 -6.83 3.00 -5.84
N GLY A 52 -7.24 4.21 -5.50
CA GLY A 52 -7.71 4.60 -4.17
C GLY A 52 -9.21 4.40 -3.96
N LEU A 53 -9.91 3.68 -4.84
CA LEU A 53 -11.32 3.31 -4.65
C LEU A 53 -11.54 2.67 -3.29
N ARG A 54 -12.63 3.09 -2.61
CA ARG A 54 -12.95 2.61 -1.27
C ARG A 54 -13.56 1.20 -1.33
N PRO A 55 -13.33 0.38 -0.29
CA PRO A 55 -14.07 -0.87 -0.13
C PRO A 55 -15.57 -0.65 -0.07
N GLY A 56 -16.35 -1.58 -0.65
CA GLY A 56 -17.81 -1.59 -0.55
C GLY A 56 -18.57 -1.34 -1.85
N GLY A 57 -17.91 -1.29 -2.99
CA GLY A 57 -18.58 -1.22 -4.31
C GLY A 57 -19.34 0.11 -4.54
N GLU A 58 -18.86 1.23 -4.00
CA GLU A 58 -19.53 2.53 -4.10
C GLU A 58 -19.50 3.14 -5.52
N ARG A 59 -18.53 2.71 -6.35
CA ARG A 59 -18.32 3.25 -7.70
C ARG A 59 -18.08 2.13 -8.70
N PRO A 60 -19.12 1.29 -8.96
CA PRO A 60 -19.02 0.17 -9.91
C PRO A 60 -18.66 0.63 -11.34
N ASP A 61 -18.98 1.87 -11.68
CA ASP A 61 -18.60 2.52 -12.95
C ASP A 61 -17.09 2.66 -13.14
N LEU A 62 -16.32 2.79 -12.05
CA LEU A 62 -14.85 2.92 -12.08
C LEU A 62 -14.12 1.59 -11.85
N GLU A 63 -14.76 0.61 -11.30
CA GLU A 63 -14.12 -0.67 -10.93
C GLU A 63 -13.49 -1.38 -12.12
N ALA A 64 -14.07 -1.25 -13.33
CA ALA A 64 -13.53 -1.84 -14.55
C ALA A 64 -12.11 -1.32 -14.90
N PHE A 65 -11.72 -0.14 -14.44
CA PHE A 65 -10.41 0.45 -14.71
C PHE A 65 -9.34 0.02 -13.69
N VAL A 66 -9.76 -0.41 -12.49
CA VAL A 66 -8.85 -0.67 -11.36
C VAL A 66 -7.79 -1.73 -11.67
N PRO A 67 -8.11 -2.90 -12.28
CA PRO A 67 -7.08 -3.88 -12.63
C PRO A 67 -6.00 -3.33 -13.55
N GLY A 68 -6.39 -2.57 -14.58
CA GLY A 68 -5.45 -1.95 -15.52
C GLY A 68 -4.56 -0.89 -14.86
N LEU A 69 -5.13 -0.08 -13.96
CA LEU A 69 -4.38 0.94 -13.22
C LEU A 69 -3.36 0.30 -12.27
N PHE A 70 -3.72 -0.77 -11.57
CA PHE A 70 -2.77 -1.52 -10.74
C PHE A 70 -1.68 -2.19 -11.59
N SER A 71 -2.04 -2.82 -12.71
CA SER A 71 -1.06 -3.41 -13.62
C SER A 71 -0.03 -2.37 -14.08
N ALA A 72 -0.47 -1.21 -14.54
CA ALA A 72 0.42 -0.13 -14.99
C ALA A 72 1.31 0.39 -13.86
N LEU A 73 0.79 0.51 -12.63
CA LEU A 73 1.59 0.88 -11.47
C LEU A 73 2.67 -0.16 -11.17
N TYR A 74 2.33 -1.44 -11.17
CA TYR A 74 3.29 -2.51 -10.90
C TYR A 74 4.33 -2.66 -12.03
N ASP A 75 3.96 -2.38 -13.28
CA ASP A 75 4.93 -2.24 -14.39
C ASP A 75 5.92 -1.11 -14.14
N ALA A 76 5.44 0.06 -13.67
CA ALA A 76 6.30 1.17 -13.34
C ALA A 76 7.24 0.86 -12.18
N ILE A 77 6.76 0.21 -11.11
CA ILE A 77 7.57 -0.27 -9.98
C ILE A 77 8.67 -1.21 -10.48
N ALA A 78 8.29 -2.21 -11.30
CA ALA A 78 9.22 -3.18 -11.86
C ALA A 78 10.26 -2.51 -12.78
N ALA A 79 9.86 -1.54 -13.60
CA ALA A 79 10.74 -0.81 -14.50
C ALA A 79 11.81 -0.02 -13.72
N HIS A 80 11.43 0.71 -12.69
CA HIS A 80 12.38 1.44 -11.85
C HIS A 80 13.35 0.49 -11.14
N ALA A 81 12.85 -0.60 -10.57
CA ALA A 81 13.70 -1.59 -9.90
C ALA A 81 14.70 -2.23 -10.86
N ARG A 82 14.29 -2.57 -12.09
CA ARG A 82 15.20 -3.12 -13.12
C ARG A 82 16.30 -2.15 -13.54
N GLN A 83 16.05 -0.84 -13.42
CA GLN A 83 17.06 0.20 -13.66
C GLN A 83 17.99 0.44 -12.45
N GLY A 84 17.77 -0.29 -11.35
CA GLY A 84 18.62 -0.21 -10.15
C GLY A 84 18.16 0.81 -9.10
N PHE A 85 16.98 1.44 -9.28
CA PHE A 85 16.38 2.29 -8.26
C PHE A 85 15.64 1.45 -7.22
N ASP A 86 15.78 1.81 -5.97
CA ASP A 86 14.93 1.26 -4.92
C ASP A 86 13.54 1.88 -4.99
N VAL A 87 12.50 1.08 -4.74
CA VAL A 87 11.11 1.53 -4.81
C VAL A 87 10.40 1.26 -3.50
N VAL A 88 9.72 2.27 -2.96
CA VAL A 88 8.70 2.12 -1.94
C VAL A 88 7.34 2.55 -2.52
N ALA A 89 6.30 1.71 -2.36
CA ALA A 89 4.96 2.06 -2.82
C ALA A 89 3.97 1.95 -1.65
N ASP A 90 3.32 3.07 -1.31
CA ASP A 90 2.31 3.10 -0.25
C ASP A 90 0.91 2.88 -0.84
N LEU A 91 0.38 1.70 -0.62
CA LEU A 91 -0.85 1.19 -1.23
C LEU A 91 -1.92 0.82 -0.19
N GLY A 92 -3.13 0.57 -0.68
CA GLY A 92 -4.24 0.04 0.11
C GLY A 92 -4.96 -1.03 -0.71
N HIS A 93 -4.39 -2.24 -0.75
CA HIS A 93 -5.02 -3.35 -1.45
C HIS A 93 -6.23 -3.87 -0.68
N HIS A 94 -7.32 -4.06 -1.38
CA HIS A 94 -8.51 -4.80 -0.93
C HIS A 94 -9.17 -5.48 -2.14
N ASP A 95 -10.08 -6.38 -1.88
CA ASP A 95 -10.89 -7.01 -2.94
C ASP A 95 -12.40 -6.87 -2.67
N SER A 96 -12.76 -5.89 -1.83
CA SER A 96 -14.15 -5.55 -1.49
C SER A 96 -14.71 -4.52 -2.48
N TYR A 97 -14.85 -4.93 -3.73
CA TYR A 97 -15.53 -4.23 -4.81
C TYR A 97 -16.96 -4.79 -4.99
N SER A 98 -17.71 -4.35 -6.00
CA SER A 98 -19.02 -4.94 -6.35
C SER A 98 -18.91 -6.42 -6.65
N GLN A 99 -17.81 -6.82 -7.28
CA GLN A 99 -17.37 -8.21 -7.46
C GLN A 99 -15.88 -8.30 -7.13
N PRO A 100 -15.39 -9.41 -6.56
CA PRO A 100 -13.96 -9.60 -6.37
C PRO A 100 -13.19 -9.49 -7.69
N LEU A 101 -12.12 -8.71 -7.71
CA LEU A 101 -11.29 -8.45 -8.89
C LEU A 101 -9.96 -9.22 -8.88
N GLY A 102 -9.60 -9.84 -7.76
CA GLY A 102 -8.36 -10.61 -7.62
C GLY A 102 -7.09 -9.77 -7.80
N ILE A 103 -7.13 -8.49 -7.44
CA ILE A 103 -6.07 -7.51 -7.74
C ILE A 103 -4.73 -7.93 -7.10
N LEU A 104 -4.71 -8.22 -5.80
CA LEU A 104 -3.45 -8.48 -5.09
C LEU A 104 -2.76 -9.76 -5.59
N PRO A 105 -3.44 -10.90 -5.80
CA PRO A 105 -2.85 -12.06 -6.45
C PRO A 105 -2.34 -11.79 -7.86
N ALA A 106 -3.07 -11.02 -8.66
CA ALA A 106 -2.65 -10.63 -10.01
C ALA A 106 -1.37 -9.79 -9.98
N CYS A 107 -1.30 -8.78 -9.10
CA CYS A 107 -0.09 -7.98 -8.88
C CYS A 107 1.09 -8.84 -8.42
N ALA A 108 0.86 -9.81 -7.53
CA ALA A 108 1.91 -10.71 -7.07
C ALA A 108 2.47 -11.58 -8.21
N ARG A 109 1.62 -12.10 -9.09
CA ARG A 109 2.06 -12.82 -10.31
C ARG A 109 2.84 -11.91 -11.27
N HIS A 110 2.41 -10.67 -11.41
CA HIS A 110 3.06 -9.67 -12.27
C HIS A 110 4.50 -9.38 -11.82
N MET A 111 4.78 -9.44 -10.52
CA MET A 111 6.08 -9.20 -9.93
C MET A 111 6.96 -10.46 -9.84
N ALA A 112 6.60 -11.55 -10.51
CA ALA A 112 7.38 -12.79 -10.49
C ALA A 112 8.84 -12.55 -10.91
N GLY A 113 9.77 -13.11 -10.14
CA GLY A 113 11.21 -12.93 -10.36
C GLY A 113 11.82 -11.64 -9.79
N LEU A 114 11.02 -10.76 -9.20
CA LEU A 114 11.49 -9.60 -8.45
C LEU A 114 11.41 -9.86 -6.95
N ASP A 115 12.39 -9.31 -6.21
CA ASP A 115 12.43 -9.44 -4.75
C ASP A 115 11.61 -8.34 -4.08
N VAL A 116 10.36 -8.67 -3.76
CA VAL A 116 9.40 -7.75 -3.13
C VAL A 116 9.28 -8.05 -1.65
N LEU A 117 9.47 -7.04 -0.80
CA LEU A 117 9.09 -7.08 0.62
C LEU A 117 7.68 -6.48 0.77
N PHE A 118 6.72 -7.30 1.16
CA PHE A 118 5.35 -6.89 1.37
C PHE A 118 5.06 -6.65 2.85
N VAL A 119 4.74 -5.40 3.19
CA VAL A 119 4.64 -4.92 4.58
C VAL A 119 3.20 -4.53 4.90
N GLY A 120 2.62 -5.17 5.91
CA GLY A 120 1.34 -4.78 6.50
C GLY A 120 1.52 -3.64 7.50
N VAL A 121 0.92 -2.48 7.20
CA VAL A 121 0.96 -1.31 8.09
C VAL A 121 -0.32 -1.24 8.89
N ARG A 122 -0.28 -1.82 10.09
CA ARG A 122 -1.39 -1.86 11.04
C ARG A 122 -1.52 -0.52 11.78
N CYS A 123 -2.75 -0.15 12.06
CA CYS A 123 -3.06 1.01 12.90
C CYS A 123 -4.47 0.85 13.48
N PRO A 124 -4.67 0.88 14.80
CA PRO A 124 -6.00 0.83 15.39
C PRO A 124 -6.90 1.96 14.92
N VAL A 125 -8.19 1.69 14.83
CA VAL A 125 -9.18 2.64 14.31
C VAL A 125 -9.22 3.94 15.11
N GLU A 126 -9.00 3.87 16.41
CA GLU A 126 -8.96 5.03 17.32
C GLU A 126 -7.81 5.96 16.94
N THR A 127 -6.64 5.40 16.66
CA THR A 127 -5.45 6.17 16.22
C THR A 127 -5.67 6.78 14.83
N ILE A 128 -6.28 6.03 13.91
CA ILE A 128 -6.66 6.55 12.58
C ILE A 128 -7.63 7.72 12.73
N MET A 129 -8.63 7.60 13.58
CA MET A 129 -9.61 8.68 13.81
C MET A 129 -8.96 9.90 14.48
N ALA A 130 -8.06 9.70 15.43
CA ALA A 130 -7.30 10.80 16.04
C ALA A 130 -6.48 11.57 14.97
N ARG A 131 -5.75 10.85 14.11
CA ARG A 131 -4.97 11.45 13.01
C ARG A 131 -5.87 12.15 11.98
N ARG A 132 -7.03 11.56 11.68
CA ARG A 132 -8.03 12.13 10.77
C ARG A 132 -8.61 13.43 11.29
N ASN A 133 -8.93 13.50 12.58
CA ASN A 133 -9.49 14.68 13.21
C ASN A 133 -8.45 15.79 13.42
N ALA A 134 -7.19 15.43 13.63
CA ALA A 134 -6.07 16.39 13.74
C ALA A 134 -5.74 17.05 12.39
N ASP A 135 -5.97 16.35 11.28
CA ASP A 135 -5.74 16.87 9.94
C ASP A 135 -6.92 16.51 9.01
N PRO A 136 -7.99 17.34 9.03
CA PRO A 136 -9.24 17.05 8.32
C PRO A 136 -9.14 17.25 6.79
N ARG A 137 -7.99 17.53 6.19
CA ARG A 137 -7.84 17.72 4.74
C ARG A 137 -8.45 16.54 3.98
N GLY A 138 -9.46 16.83 3.17
CA GLY A 138 -10.21 15.83 2.42
C GLY A 138 -11.22 15.00 3.23
N TYR A 139 -11.45 15.34 4.51
CA TYR A 139 -12.38 14.65 5.40
C TYR A 139 -13.16 15.61 6.28
N VAL A 140 -14.37 15.19 6.68
CA VAL A 140 -15.14 15.89 7.69
C VAL A 140 -14.78 15.32 9.06
N ALA A 141 -14.33 16.15 9.98
CA ALA A 141 -14.09 15.75 11.37
C ALA A 141 -15.42 15.43 12.07
N GLY A 142 -15.40 14.48 12.99
CA GLY A 142 -16.60 14.09 13.75
C GLY A 142 -16.30 13.02 14.79
N PRO A 143 -17.24 12.84 15.75
CA PRO A 143 -17.03 11.94 16.90
C PRO A 143 -17.20 10.45 16.55
N GLY A 144 -17.87 10.13 15.45
CA GLY A 144 -18.12 8.75 15.04
C GLY A 144 -17.05 8.21 14.09
N VAL A 145 -16.99 6.88 13.95
CA VAL A 145 -16.18 6.21 12.95
C VAL A 145 -17.00 6.12 11.65
N PRO A 146 -16.65 6.87 10.60
CA PRO A 146 -17.38 6.82 9.33
C PRO A 146 -17.33 5.43 8.71
N GLU A 147 -18.40 5.06 8.02
CA GLU A 147 -18.51 3.75 7.37
C GLU A 147 -17.32 3.40 6.43
N PRO A 148 -16.81 4.32 5.59
CA PRO A 148 -15.63 4.01 4.79
C PRO A 148 -14.39 3.66 5.61
N VAL A 149 -14.22 4.23 6.81
CA VAL A 149 -13.08 3.90 7.69
C VAL A 149 -13.22 2.48 8.23
N ARG A 150 -14.43 2.05 8.63
CA ARG A 150 -14.70 0.68 9.08
C ARG A 150 -14.42 -0.32 7.96
N ARG A 151 -14.97 -0.09 6.76
CA ARG A 151 -14.74 -0.96 5.59
C ARG A 151 -13.26 -1.11 5.25
N TRP A 152 -12.49 -0.01 5.34
CA TRP A 152 -11.04 -0.08 5.15
C TRP A 152 -10.36 -0.99 6.17
N GLN A 153 -10.73 -0.88 7.47
CA GLN A 153 -10.16 -1.72 8.51
C GLN A 153 -10.47 -3.21 8.31
N GLU A 154 -11.66 -3.53 7.82
CA GLU A 154 -12.09 -4.90 7.57
C GLU A 154 -11.44 -5.49 6.33
N ALA A 155 -11.25 -4.71 5.27
CA ALA A 155 -10.88 -5.21 3.94
C ALA A 155 -9.38 -5.17 3.63
N VAL A 156 -8.65 -4.13 4.08
CA VAL A 156 -7.29 -3.84 3.61
C VAL A 156 -6.25 -4.91 3.97
N HIS A 157 -6.51 -5.68 5.01
CA HIS A 157 -5.59 -6.72 5.49
C HIS A 157 -6.03 -8.15 5.14
N VAL A 158 -6.91 -8.31 4.17
CA VAL A 158 -7.31 -9.63 3.65
C VAL A 158 -6.46 -9.92 2.41
N PRO A 159 -5.81 -11.10 2.32
CA PRO A 159 -5.83 -12.29 3.19
C PRO A 159 -4.85 -12.28 4.37
N GLY A 160 -4.17 -11.17 4.65
CA GLY A 160 -3.25 -11.07 5.80
C GLY A 160 -1.91 -11.78 5.61
N ILE A 161 -1.45 -11.90 4.37
CA ILE A 161 -0.18 -12.55 4.03
C ILE A 161 0.87 -11.45 3.82
N TYR A 162 1.75 -11.27 4.80
CA TYR A 162 2.83 -10.28 4.78
C TYR A 162 4.20 -10.91 5.05
N ASP A 163 5.26 -10.22 4.68
CA ASP A 163 6.64 -10.51 5.07
C ASP A 163 6.98 -9.88 6.42
N LEU A 164 6.38 -8.72 6.70
CA LEU A 164 6.55 -7.94 7.92
C LEU A 164 5.23 -7.23 8.26
N GLU A 165 4.88 -7.15 9.53
CA GLU A 165 3.78 -6.32 10.01
C GLU A 165 4.30 -5.27 10.98
N LEU A 166 3.82 -4.03 10.84
CA LEU A 166 4.23 -2.88 11.64
C LEU A 166 2.99 -2.21 12.25
N ASP A 167 3.01 -1.95 13.55
CA ASP A 167 1.96 -1.18 14.22
C ASP A 167 2.43 0.25 14.43
N THR A 168 1.82 1.18 13.72
CA THR A 168 2.13 2.61 13.77
C THR A 168 1.46 3.37 14.92
N ALA A 169 0.69 2.71 15.76
CA ALA A 169 0.29 3.27 17.05
C ALA A 169 1.43 3.22 18.07
N VAL A 170 2.35 2.26 17.89
CA VAL A 170 3.47 1.99 18.80
C VAL A 170 4.80 2.46 18.20
N LEU A 171 5.01 2.21 16.90
CA LEU A 171 6.28 2.50 16.22
C LEU A 171 6.28 3.88 15.56
N SER A 172 7.36 4.63 15.74
CA SER A 172 7.61 5.85 14.96
C SER A 172 7.91 5.50 13.48
N PRO A 173 7.75 6.45 12.53
CA PRO A 173 8.13 6.22 11.14
C PRO A 173 9.59 5.77 10.97
N GLN A 174 10.52 6.31 11.77
CA GLN A 174 11.93 5.96 11.77
C GLN A 174 12.15 4.52 12.26
N ALA A 175 11.46 4.13 13.35
CA ALA A 175 11.51 2.76 13.84
C ALA A 175 10.96 1.76 12.81
N CYS A 176 9.87 2.12 12.12
CA CYS A 176 9.33 1.33 11.01
C CYS A 176 10.35 1.18 9.86
N ALA A 177 11.00 2.27 9.44
CA ALA A 177 12.04 2.23 8.40
C ALA A 177 13.22 1.34 8.81
N THR A 178 13.63 1.39 10.08
CA THR A 178 14.68 0.51 10.61
C THR A 178 14.28 -0.96 10.56
N ALA A 179 13.05 -1.29 10.97
CA ALA A 179 12.53 -2.66 10.90
C ALA A 179 12.45 -3.18 9.44
N ILE A 180 12.05 -2.31 8.51
CA ILE A 180 12.05 -2.62 7.07
C ILE A 180 13.47 -2.90 6.57
N ALA A 181 14.46 -2.09 6.96
CA ALA A 181 15.86 -2.29 6.59
C ALA A 181 16.39 -3.64 7.09
N GLN A 182 16.03 -4.04 8.31
CA GLN A 182 16.38 -5.35 8.87
C GLN A 182 15.73 -6.50 8.10
N ALA A 183 14.44 -6.37 7.74
CA ALA A 183 13.74 -7.37 6.95
C ALA A 183 14.27 -7.47 5.51
N LEU A 184 14.77 -6.38 4.92
CA LEU A 184 15.45 -6.40 3.63
C LEU A 184 16.80 -7.11 3.70
N ALA A 185 17.53 -6.98 4.81
CA ALA A 185 18.81 -7.66 5.02
C ALA A 185 18.63 -9.16 5.33
N HIS A 186 17.54 -9.55 5.99
CA HIS A 186 17.23 -10.92 6.41
C HIS A 186 15.79 -11.27 6.02
N PRO A 187 15.54 -11.41 4.72
CA PRO A 187 14.18 -11.58 4.23
C PRO A 187 13.56 -12.92 4.61
N PRO A 188 12.30 -12.96 5.07
CA PRO A 188 11.60 -14.20 5.34
C PRO A 188 11.42 -15.03 4.07
N GLN A 189 11.38 -16.35 4.22
CA GLN A 189 11.14 -17.29 3.13
C GLN A 189 10.04 -18.29 3.51
N PRO A 190 9.09 -18.60 2.60
CA PRO A 190 8.91 -17.97 1.29
C PRO A 190 8.35 -16.55 1.41
N ARG A 191 8.69 -15.68 0.45
CA ARG A 191 8.16 -14.31 0.39
C ARG A 191 6.64 -14.29 0.29
N ALA A 192 6.02 -13.26 0.86
CA ALA A 192 4.58 -13.05 0.83
C ALA A 192 4.03 -13.01 -0.61
N PHE A 193 4.70 -12.32 -1.53
CA PHE A 193 4.29 -12.25 -2.93
C PHE A 193 4.35 -13.63 -3.62
N ALA A 194 5.32 -14.49 -3.30
CA ALA A 194 5.35 -15.86 -3.82
C ALA A 194 4.19 -16.73 -3.30
N ARG A 195 3.67 -16.44 -2.10
CA ARG A 195 2.48 -17.09 -1.52
C ARG A 195 1.20 -16.54 -2.16
N LEU A 196 1.08 -15.22 -2.28
CA LEU A 196 -0.07 -14.53 -2.88
C LEU A 196 -0.28 -14.89 -4.34
N ALA A 197 0.80 -15.06 -5.12
CA ALA A 197 0.74 -15.43 -6.53
C ALA A 197 0.06 -16.79 -6.80
N ARG A 198 -0.06 -17.64 -5.76
CA ARG A 198 -0.69 -18.97 -5.83
C ARG A 198 -2.19 -18.96 -5.53
N LEU A 199 -2.73 -17.82 -5.08
CA LEU A 199 -4.16 -17.60 -4.89
C LEU A 199 -4.81 -17.26 -6.24
#